data_38970af59e8eacd50fb55afad06c01ef
#
_entry.id   38970af59e8eacd50fb55afad06c01ef
#
_cell.length_a   1.000
_cell.length_b   1.000
_cell.length_c   1.000
_cell.angle_alpha   90.00
_cell.angle_beta   90.00
_cell.angle_gamma   90.00
#
_symmetry.space_group_name_H-M   'P 1'
#
loop_
_entity.id
_entity.type
_entity.pdbx_description
1 polymer ?
#
loop_
_entity_poly.entity_id
_entity_poly.type
_entity_poly.pdbx_seq_one_letter_code
_entity_poly.pdbx_strand_id
1 'polypeptide(L)'
;AAAYVAQLGKRSLIAADVPGFAVNRLLFPYLDAAVDLVRAGVAWQRIETCATAFGMPLGPLAQLDEIGIDVALRVAAAIHRGSVTVPPKSETLLSLYQAGRLGRKTGAGFFRYENGDPQPHGDPQAVALVCPPETDTLNCDDHERTRRLFLPMFEAANDLLERGIVATSDDIHHAYHGGLGLNPPGGDLLQWGKSVASAR
;
A
#
# COMPACT_ATOMS: atom_id res chain seq x y z
N ALA A 1 -3.65 -23.12 -18.31
CA ALA A 1 -3.28 -22.62 -16.97
C ALA A 1 -4.52 -22.43 -16.09
N ALA A 2 -5.56 -21.65 -16.49
CA ALA A 2 -6.73 -21.34 -15.65
C ALA A 2 -7.50 -22.58 -15.18
N ALA A 3 -7.73 -23.58 -16.07
CA ALA A 3 -8.39 -24.83 -15.70
C ALA A 3 -7.62 -25.63 -14.63
N TYR A 4 -6.30 -25.64 -14.70
CA TYR A 4 -5.45 -26.28 -13.70
C TYR A 4 -5.51 -25.57 -12.34
N VAL A 5 -5.49 -24.21 -12.35
CA VAL A 5 -5.63 -23.40 -11.13
C VAL A 5 -6.99 -23.68 -10.45
N ALA A 6 -8.07 -23.81 -11.25
CA ALA A 6 -9.39 -24.14 -10.73
C ALA A 6 -9.44 -25.54 -10.10
N GLN A 7 -8.74 -26.54 -10.65
CA GLN A 7 -8.62 -27.88 -10.05
C GLN A 7 -7.93 -27.86 -8.68
N LEU A 8 -7.04 -26.87 -8.44
CA LEU A 8 -6.40 -26.65 -7.14
C LEU A 8 -7.29 -25.86 -6.15
N GLY A 9 -8.57 -25.64 -6.48
CA GLY A 9 -9.50 -24.86 -5.66
C GLY A 9 -9.17 -23.36 -5.59
N LYS A 10 -8.31 -22.86 -6.50
CA LYS A 10 -7.90 -21.45 -6.56
C LYS A 10 -8.61 -20.74 -7.70
N ARG A 11 -8.92 -19.46 -7.50
CA ARG A 11 -9.43 -18.59 -8.55
C ARG A 11 -8.26 -17.87 -9.25
N SER A 12 -8.23 -17.90 -10.58
CA SER A 12 -7.24 -17.17 -11.37
C SER A 12 -7.75 -15.78 -11.73
N LEU A 13 -6.87 -14.79 -11.66
CA LEU A 13 -7.08 -13.46 -12.22
C LEU A 13 -6.30 -13.36 -13.54
N ILE A 14 -7.01 -13.04 -14.61
CA ILE A 14 -6.41 -12.79 -15.92
C ILE A 14 -6.18 -11.30 -16.06
N ALA A 15 -4.93 -10.89 -16.26
CA ALA A 15 -4.56 -9.50 -16.45
C ALA A 15 -3.62 -9.36 -17.65
N ALA A 16 -3.62 -8.19 -18.28
CA ALA A 16 -2.64 -7.85 -19.31
C ALA A 16 -1.21 -7.92 -18.75
N ASP A 17 -0.25 -8.21 -19.63
CA ASP A 17 1.18 -8.27 -19.27
C ASP A 17 1.76 -6.85 -19.15
N VAL A 18 1.58 -6.27 -17.99
CA VAL A 18 2.10 -4.95 -17.61
C VAL A 18 2.90 -5.03 -16.32
N PRO A 19 3.90 -4.17 -16.10
CA PRO A 19 4.64 -4.15 -14.83
C PRO A 19 3.70 -3.98 -13.63
N GLY A 20 3.82 -4.89 -12.65
CA GLY A 20 3.00 -4.91 -11.44
C GLY A 20 1.68 -5.67 -11.58
N PHE A 21 1.27 -6.07 -12.78
CA PHE A 21 -0.03 -6.71 -13.04
C PHE A 21 -1.18 -5.92 -12.38
N ALA A 22 -2.23 -6.60 -11.88
CA ALA A 22 -3.34 -5.92 -11.22
C ALA A 22 -3.07 -5.67 -9.72
N VAL A 23 -2.66 -6.70 -8.97
CA VAL A 23 -2.56 -6.63 -7.49
C VAL A 23 -1.54 -5.58 -7.03
N ASN A 24 -0.33 -5.56 -7.58
CA ASN A 24 0.67 -4.58 -7.17
C ASN A 24 0.30 -3.16 -7.64
N ARG A 25 -0.42 -3.02 -8.76
CA ARG A 25 -0.91 -1.71 -9.21
C ARG A 25 -2.00 -1.13 -8.30
N LEU A 26 -2.73 -1.97 -7.57
CA LEU A 26 -3.65 -1.53 -6.52
C LEU A 26 -2.89 -1.23 -5.22
N LEU A 27 -1.95 -2.09 -4.85
CA LEU A 27 -1.23 -2.02 -3.58
C LEU A 27 -0.31 -0.80 -3.48
N PHE A 28 0.51 -0.55 -4.50
CA PHE A 28 1.57 0.46 -4.40
C PHE A 28 1.06 1.89 -4.23
N PRO A 29 -0.01 2.37 -4.90
CA PRO A 29 -0.58 3.69 -4.61
C PRO A 29 -1.05 3.87 -3.15
N TYR A 30 -1.57 2.80 -2.53
CA TYR A 30 -1.94 2.80 -1.12
C TYR A 30 -0.70 2.87 -0.20
N LEU A 31 0.35 2.08 -0.48
CA LEU A 31 1.60 2.12 0.28
C LEU A 31 2.30 3.49 0.14
N ASP A 32 2.29 4.05 -1.05
CA ASP A 32 2.80 5.38 -1.34
C ASP A 32 2.05 6.46 -0.54
N ALA A 33 0.71 6.37 -0.48
CA ALA A 33 -0.11 7.29 0.31
C ALA A 33 0.19 7.19 1.81
N ALA A 34 0.48 5.99 2.32
CA ALA A 34 0.91 5.81 3.70
C ALA A 34 2.25 6.49 3.99
N VAL A 35 3.23 6.37 3.07
CA VAL A 35 4.52 7.07 3.18
C VAL A 35 4.34 8.60 3.14
N ASP A 36 3.41 9.11 2.33
CA ASP A 36 3.07 10.54 2.32
C ASP A 36 2.51 11.01 3.68
N LEU A 37 1.64 10.22 4.31
CA LEU A 37 1.14 10.53 5.65
C LEU A 37 2.23 10.50 6.71
N VAL A 38 3.18 9.56 6.64
CA VAL A 38 4.37 9.54 7.49
C VAL A 38 5.18 10.83 7.33
N ARG A 39 5.45 11.24 6.09
CA ARG A 39 6.18 12.49 5.78
C ARG A 39 5.44 13.74 6.25
N ALA A 40 4.11 13.70 6.26
CA ALA A 40 3.27 14.75 6.81
C ALA A 40 3.15 14.70 8.34
N GLY A 41 3.97 13.92 9.05
CA GLY A 41 4.03 13.85 10.50
C GLY A 41 2.87 13.13 11.16
N VAL A 42 2.06 12.36 10.42
CA VAL A 42 0.99 11.56 11.00
C VAL A 42 1.59 10.40 11.79
N ALA A 43 1.11 10.20 13.03
CA ALA A 43 1.57 9.10 13.87
C ALA A 43 1.31 7.73 13.20
N TRP A 44 2.33 6.89 13.14
CA TRP A 44 2.30 5.60 12.43
C TRP A 44 1.17 4.69 12.89
N GLN A 45 0.95 4.61 14.23
CA GLN A 45 -0.14 3.82 14.81
C GLN A 45 -1.52 4.24 14.27
N ARG A 46 -1.69 5.53 14.00
CA ARG A 46 -2.95 6.03 13.42
C ARG A 46 -3.12 5.61 11.96
N ILE A 47 -2.03 5.61 11.19
CA ILE A 47 -2.02 5.13 9.80
C ILE A 47 -2.39 3.64 9.77
N GLU A 48 -1.71 2.82 10.61
CA GLU A 48 -1.97 1.40 10.74
C GLU A 48 -3.41 1.11 11.17
N THR A 49 -3.91 1.83 12.19
CA THR A 49 -5.27 1.66 12.70
C THR A 49 -6.33 2.03 11.66
N CYS A 50 -6.16 3.14 10.94
CA CYS A 50 -7.10 3.53 9.89
C CYS A 50 -7.17 2.47 8.77
N ALA A 51 -6.03 1.90 8.40
CA ALA A 51 -5.96 0.88 7.37
C ALA A 51 -6.65 -0.44 7.79
N THR A 52 -6.37 -0.91 9.01
CA THR A 52 -6.99 -2.14 9.53
C THR A 52 -8.48 -1.94 9.81
N ALA A 53 -8.89 -0.78 10.32
CA ALA A 53 -10.31 -0.43 10.49
C ALA A 53 -11.08 -0.37 9.16
N PHE A 54 -10.40 -0.01 8.06
CA PHE A 54 -10.98 -0.05 6.71
C PHE A 54 -11.06 -1.46 6.12
N GLY A 55 -10.41 -2.42 6.73
CA GLY A 55 -10.49 -3.84 6.34
C GLY A 55 -9.23 -4.43 5.74
N MET A 56 -8.08 -3.75 5.82
CA MET A 56 -6.79 -4.37 5.51
C MET A 56 -6.40 -5.37 6.62
N PRO A 57 -5.85 -6.54 6.26
CA PRO A 57 -5.40 -7.51 7.25
C PRO A 57 -4.17 -7.05 8.03
N LEU A 58 -3.39 -6.15 7.46
CA LEU A 58 -2.17 -5.57 8.02
C LEU A 58 -2.09 -4.10 7.61
N GLY A 59 -1.59 -3.24 8.49
CA GLY A 59 -1.38 -1.85 8.15
C GLY A 59 -0.25 -1.65 7.13
N PRO A 60 -0.20 -0.51 6.43
CA PRO A 60 0.66 -0.30 5.27
C PRO A 60 2.16 -0.29 5.58
N LEU A 61 2.56 0.25 6.74
CA LEU A 61 3.98 0.32 7.11
C LEU A 61 4.49 -1.06 7.54
N ALA A 62 3.68 -1.81 8.30
CA ALA A 62 3.96 -3.20 8.63
C ALA A 62 3.96 -4.08 7.38
N GLN A 63 3.10 -3.79 6.39
CA GLN A 63 3.08 -4.49 5.11
C GLN A 63 4.33 -4.19 4.28
N LEU A 64 4.85 -2.96 4.27
CA LEU A 64 6.14 -2.61 3.66
C LEU A 64 7.30 -3.38 4.31
N ASP A 65 7.29 -3.51 5.63
CA ASP A 65 8.30 -4.29 6.36
C ASP A 65 8.22 -5.79 6.06
N GLU A 66 7.01 -6.34 5.86
CA GLU A 66 6.80 -7.76 5.50
C GLU A 66 7.25 -8.04 4.07
N ILE A 67 6.90 -7.17 3.11
CA ILE A 67 7.37 -7.23 1.71
C ILE A 67 8.90 -7.10 1.65
N GLY A 68 9.44 -6.23 2.46
CA GLY A 68 10.83 -5.80 2.47
C GLY A 68 11.06 -4.52 1.67
N ILE A 69 11.71 -3.54 2.29
CA ILE A 69 11.96 -2.21 1.72
C ILE A 69 12.72 -2.29 0.38
N ASP A 70 13.69 -3.19 0.26
CA ASP A 70 14.44 -3.42 -0.98
C ASP A 70 13.57 -4.00 -2.11
N VAL A 71 12.61 -4.85 -1.77
CA VAL A 71 11.64 -5.42 -2.73
C VAL A 71 10.66 -4.33 -3.15
N ALA A 72 10.12 -3.55 -2.19
CA ALA A 72 9.22 -2.45 -2.46
C ALA A 72 9.83 -1.42 -3.41
N LEU A 73 11.09 -1.02 -3.19
CA LEU A 73 11.83 -0.12 -4.09
C LEU A 73 11.95 -0.69 -5.52
N ARG A 74 12.27 -1.98 -5.66
CA ARG A 74 12.38 -2.63 -6.97
C ARG A 74 11.04 -2.69 -7.71
N VAL A 75 9.95 -3.00 -7.00
CA VAL A 75 8.61 -3.08 -7.59
C VAL A 75 8.12 -1.69 -7.97
N ALA A 76 8.30 -0.68 -7.11
CA ALA A 76 7.97 0.71 -7.42
C ALA A 76 8.70 1.18 -8.69
N ALA A 77 10.01 0.94 -8.78
CA ALA A 77 10.79 1.25 -9.96
C ALA A 77 10.31 0.51 -11.23
N ALA A 78 9.85 -0.73 -11.10
CA ALA A 78 9.31 -1.50 -12.23
C ALA A 78 7.97 -0.94 -12.71
N ILE A 79 7.06 -0.56 -11.80
CA ILE A 79 5.74 0.02 -12.12
C ILE A 79 5.91 1.39 -12.78
N HIS A 80 6.86 2.19 -12.32
CA HIS A 80 7.12 3.55 -12.83
C HIS A 80 8.11 3.59 -14.00
N ARG A 81 8.50 2.44 -14.57
CA ARG A 81 9.38 2.39 -15.72
C ARG A 81 8.78 3.16 -16.90
N GLY A 82 9.38 4.30 -17.25
CA GLY A 82 8.89 5.26 -18.25
C GLY A 82 8.48 6.62 -17.68
N SER A 83 8.45 6.79 -16.35
CA SER A 83 8.33 8.10 -15.70
C SER A 83 9.72 8.75 -15.57
N VAL A 84 9.82 10.03 -15.98
CA VAL A 84 11.09 10.79 -15.95
C VAL A 84 11.47 11.21 -14.52
N THR A 85 10.55 11.11 -13.58
CA THR A 85 10.75 11.51 -12.18
C THR A 85 10.70 10.31 -11.26
N VAL A 86 11.73 10.12 -10.46
CA VAL A 86 11.70 9.22 -9.29
C VAL A 86 10.67 9.81 -8.32
N PRO A 87 9.63 9.06 -7.91
CA PRO A 87 8.65 9.60 -6.97
C PRO A 87 9.36 10.03 -5.66
N PRO A 88 9.01 11.17 -5.06
CA PRO A 88 9.59 11.63 -3.78
C PRO A 88 9.50 10.59 -2.66
N LYS A 89 8.55 9.69 -2.74
CA LYS A 89 8.29 8.54 -1.84
C LYS A 89 9.43 7.52 -1.83
N SER A 90 10.11 7.37 -2.96
CA SER A 90 11.28 6.49 -3.05
C SER A 90 12.45 6.98 -2.18
N GLU A 91 12.56 8.28 -1.90
CA GLU A 91 13.61 8.83 -1.03
C GLU A 91 13.46 8.35 0.41
N THR A 92 12.23 8.31 0.93
CA THR A 92 11.95 7.81 2.28
C THR A 92 12.31 6.33 2.42
N LEU A 93 11.88 5.51 1.46
CA LEU A 93 12.22 4.09 1.45
C LEU A 93 13.73 3.89 1.22
N LEU A 94 14.36 4.74 0.42
CA LEU A 94 15.80 4.69 0.17
C LEU A 94 16.61 5.02 1.44
N SER A 95 16.16 5.95 2.28
CA SER A 95 16.79 6.25 3.58
C SER A 95 16.78 5.03 4.50
N LEU A 96 15.66 4.32 4.59
CA LEU A 96 15.58 3.06 5.34
C LEU A 96 16.49 1.99 4.73
N TYR A 97 16.48 1.85 3.41
CA TYR A 97 17.33 0.89 2.69
C TYR A 97 18.81 1.14 2.96
N GLN A 98 19.29 2.39 2.85
CA GLN A 98 20.67 2.79 3.10
C GLN A 98 21.09 2.55 4.56
N ALA A 99 20.16 2.67 5.49
CA ALA A 99 20.37 2.36 6.91
C ALA A 99 20.34 0.85 7.21
N GLY A 100 20.19 -0.03 6.20
CA GLY A 100 20.09 -1.48 6.37
C GLY A 100 18.78 -1.95 6.98
N ARG A 101 17.77 -1.08 7.05
CA ARG A 101 16.46 -1.34 7.64
C ARG A 101 15.53 -1.89 6.55
N LEU A 102 15.65 -3.19 6.28
CA LEU A 102 14.93 -3.82 5.17
C LEU A 102 13.59 -4.46 5.58
N GLY A 103 13.12 -4.22 6.78
CA GLY A 103 11.89 -4.78 7.33
C GLY A 103 12.14 -5.98 8.23
N ARG A 104 11.12 -6.83 8.38
CA ARG A 104 11.12 -8.00 9.29
C ARG A 104 12.33 -8.91 9.10
N LYS A 105 12.77 -9.14 7.87
CA LYS A 105 13.92 -10.02 7.54
C LYS A 105 15.25 -9.56 8.12
N THR A 106 15.40 -8.28 8.43
CA THR A 106 16.61 -7.72 9.09
C THR A 106 16.36 -7.31 10.54
N GLY A 107 15.18 -7.64 11.09
CA GLY A 107 14.77 -7.27 12.44
C GLY A 107 14.39 -5.80 12.60
N ALA A 108 14.46 -5.00 11.54
CA ALA A 108 14.11 -3.60 11.56
C ALA A 108 13.74 -3.07 10.16
N GLY A 109 12.69 -2.26 10.11
CA GLY A 109 12.20 -1.50 8.98
C GLY A 109 11.61 -0.20 9.48
N PHE A 110 10.34 0.06 9.21
CA PHE A 110 9.55 1.06 9.94
C PHE A 110 9.44 0.68 11.41
N PHE A 111 9.21 -0.59 11.70
CA PHE A 111 9.14 -1.13 13.06
C PHE A 111 10.43 -1.89 13.41
N ARG A 112 10.63 -2.12 14.72
CA ARG A 112 11.56 -3.14 15.22
C ARG A 112 10.81 -4.44 15.41
N TYR A 113 11.50 -5.55 15.19
CA TYR A 113 10.97 -6.89 15.34
C TYR A 113 11.76 -7.63 16.40
N GLU A 114 11.07 -8.13 17.42
CA GLU A 114 11.63 -9.00 18.46
C GLU A 114 10.91 -10.34 18.38
N ASN A 115 11.64 -11.42 18.26
CA ASN A 115 11.10 -12.77 18.05
C ASN A 115 10.12 -12.89 16.86
N GLY A 116 10.25 -11.97 15.87
CA GLY A 116 9.38 -11.92 14.71
C GLY A 116 8.13 -11.06 14.84
N ASP A 117 7.86 -10.48 16.00
CA ASP A 117 6.73 -9.59 16.25
C ASP A 117 7.14 -8.12 16.18
N PRO A 118 6.33 -7.25 15.54
CA PRO A 118 6.60 -5.82 15.50
C PRO A 118 6.40 -5.22 16.87
N GLN A 119 7.34 -4.37 17.31
CA GLN A 119 7.16 -3.58 18.52
C GLN A 119 6.04 -2.55 18.31
N PRO A 120 5.16 -2.31 19.31
CA PRO A 120 3.91 -1.56 19.13
C PRO A 120 4.10 -0.08 18.80
N HIS A 121 5.29 0.45 19.01
CA HIS A 121 5.61 1.84 18.70
C HIS A 121 6.59 1.92 17.54
N GLY A 122 6.43 2.94 16.67
CA GLY A 122 7.38 3.21 15.62
C GLY A 122 8.79 3.37 16.22
N ASP A 123 9.78 2.79 15.55
CA ASP A 123 11.18 2.88 15.99
C ASP A 123 11.67 4.34 15.89
N PRO A 124 12.15 4.97 16.99
CA PRO A 124 12.68 6.34 16.95
C PRO A 124 13.78 6.55 15.89
N GLN A 125 14.60 5.53 15.62
CA GLN A 125 15.63 5.61 14.58
C GLN A 125 15.00 5.68 13.19
N ALA A 126 13.94 4.90 12.93
CA ALA A 126 13.24 4.96 11.66
C ALA A 126 12.47 6.30 11.52
N VAL A 127 11.84 6.78 12.60
CA VAL A 127 11.19 8.10 12.60
C VAL A 127 12.17 9.20 12.20
N ALA A 128 13.37 9.22 12.78
CA ALA A 128 14.41 10.20 12.44
C ALA A 128 14.89 10.12 10.99
N LEU A 129 14.80 8.95 10.35
CA LEU A 129 15.19 8.76 8.94
C LEU A 129 14.10 9.22 7.95
N VAL A 130 12.82 9.11 8.33
CA VAL A 130 11.71 9.26 7.39
C VAL A 130 10.84 10.50 7.62
N CYS A 131 10.86 11.08 8.82
CA CYS A 131 10.14 12.30 9.15
C CYS A 131 11.11 13.49 9.13
N PRO A 132 10.92 14.48 8.23
CA PRO A 132 11.71 15.71 8.28
C PRO A 132 11.52 16.42 9.62
N PRO A 133 12.60 16.99 10.20
CA PRO A 133 12.55 17.59 11.54
C PRO A 133 11.65 18.83 11.64
N GLU A 134 11.32 19.47 10.51
CA GLU A 134 10.48 20.68 10.42
C GLU A 134 9.07 20.38 9.87
N THR A 135 8.60 19.15 9.96
CA THR A 135 7.29 18.78 9.41
C THR A 135 6.18 19.27 10.34
N ASP A 136 5.36 20.21 9.85
CA ASP A 136 4.08 20.52 10.47
C ASP A 136 3.20 19.26 10.45
N THR A 137 2.79 18.80 11.63
CA THR A 137 1.97 17.62 11.74
C THR A 137 0.62 17.85 11.08
N LEU A 138 0.33 17.07 10.04
CA LEU A 138 -0.98 17.09 9.39
C LEU A 138 -2.06 16.72 10.40
N ASN A 139 -2.86 17.69 10.80
CA ASN A 139 -4.01 17.46 11.67
C ASN A 139 -5.24 17.17 10.81
N CYS A 140 -5.52 15.88 10.62
CA CYS A 140 -6.73 15.41 9.94
C CYS A 140 -7.40 14.31 10.78
N ASP A 141 -8.70 14.16 10.61
CA ASP A 141 -9.47 13.11 11.28
C ASP A 141 -9.23 11.72 10.64
N ASP A 142 -9.80 10.68 11.23
CA ASP A 142 -9.63 9.30 10.74
C ASP A 142 -10.35 9.08 9.40
N HIS A 143 -11.42 9.83 9.12
CA HIS A 143 -12.12 9.78 7.84
C HIS A 143 -11.21 10.31 6.70
N GLU A 144 -10.61 11.48 6.89
CA GLU A 144 -9.71 12.07 5.90
C GLU A 144 -8.42 11.23 5.74
N ARG A 145 -7.88 10.65 6.82
CA ARG A 145 -6.75 9.71 6.72
C ARG A 145 -7.11 8.48 5.89
N THR A 146 -8.26 7.87 6.17
CA THR A 146 -8.76 6.72 5.41
C THR A 146 -8.95 7.08 3.94
N ARG A 147 -9.52 8.25 3.67
CA ARG A 147 -9.67 8.76 2.30
C ARG A 147 -8.32 8.90 1.60
N ARG A 148 -7.33 9.51 2.24
CA ARG A 148 -5.98 9.68 1.68
C ARG A 148 -5.28 8.37 1.41
N LEU A 149 -5.49 7.36 2.26
CA LEU A 149 -4.92 6.03 2.08
C LEU A 149 -5.54 5.28 0.90
N PHE A 150 -6.86 5.25 0.80
CA PHE A 150 -7.56 4.34 -0.10
C PHE A 150 -8.04 4.97 -1.40
N LEU A 151 -8.17 6.30 -1.48
CA LEU A 151 -8.55 6.96 -2.74
C LEU A 151 -7.55 6.68 -3.88
N PRO A 152 -6.21 6.70 -3.67
CA PRO A 152 -5.27 6.32 -4.71
C PRO A 152 -5.40 4.87 -5.18
N MET A 153 -5.77 3.94 -4.30
CA MET A 153 -6.07 2.54 -4.68
C MET A 153 -7.34 2.46 -5.54
N PHE A 154 -8.38 3.23 -5.19
CA PHE A 154 -9.60 3.32 -5.99
C PHE A 154 -9.32 3.93 -7.38
N GLU A 155 -8.55 5.01 -7.46
CA GLU A 155 -8.15 5.64 -8.72
C GLU A 155 -7.35 4.65 -9.60
N ALA A 156 -6.44 3.88 -9.00
CA ALA A 156 -5.72 2.82 -9.68
C ALA A 156 -6.65 1.69 -10.17
N ALA A 157 -7.69 1.34 -9.41
CA ALA A 157 -8.67 0.35 -9.83
C ALA A 157 -9.45 0.79 -11.07
N ASN A 158 -9.83 2.07 -11.15
CA ASN A 158 -10.44 2.63 -12.37
C ASN A 158 -9.47 2.64 -13.56
N ASP A 159 -8.19 3.05 -13.35
CA ASP A 159 -7.16 3.00 -14.42
C ASP A 159 -6.99 1.58 -14.98
N LEU A 160 -7.00 0.57 -14.12
CA LEU A 160 -6.90 -0.83 -14.54
C LEU A 160 -8.06 -1.25 -15.45
N LEU A 161 -9.29 -0.81 -15.16
CA LEU A 161 -10.47 -1.07 -15.97
C LEU A 161 -10.45 -0.26 -17.28
N GLU A 162 -10.21 1.03 -17.20
CA GLU A 162 -10.20 1.94 -18.35
C GLU A 162 -9.15 1.55 -19.40
N ARG A 163 -8.00 1.06 -18.94
CA ARG A 163 -6.91 0.60 -19.81
C ARG A 163 -7.05 -0.86 -20.24
N GLY A 164 -8.11 -1.54 -19.80
CA GLY A 164 -8.32 -2.95 -20.14
C GLY A 164 -7.22 -3.89 -19.58
N ILE A 165 -6.55 -3.50 -18.50
CA ILE A 165 -5.55 -4.36 -17.83
C ILE A 165 -6.26 -5.54 -17.16
N VAL A 166 -7.45 -5.30 -16.62
CA VAL A 166 -8.42 -6.31 -16.22
C VAL A 166 -9.73 -6.06 -16.94
N ALA A 167 -10.57 -7.09 -17.11
CA ALA A 167 -11.75 -7.00 -17.94
C ALA A 167 -12.98 -6.45 -17.21
N THR A 168 -13.12 -6.74 -15.92
CA THR A 168 -14.37 -6.50 -15.18
C THR A 168 -14.13 -5.94 -13.77
N SER A 169 -15.18 -5.35 -13.19
CA SER A 169 -15.19 -4.97 -11.78
C SER A 169 -15.02 -6.17 -10.83
N ASP A 170 -15.47 -7.35 -11.23
CA ASP A 170 -15.26 -8.59 -10.47
C ASP A 170 -13.78 -8.98 -10.43
N ASP A 171 -13.02 -8.69 -11.49
CA ASP A 171 -11.56 -8.89 -11.49
C ASP A 171 -10.88 -7.94 -10.50
N ILE A 172 -11.33 -6.68 -10.42
CA ILE A 172 -10.86 -5.73 -9.40
C ILE A 172 -11.19 -6.24 -8.00
N HIS A 173 -12.45 -6.67 -7.77
CA HIS A 173 -12.85 -7.26 -6.48
C HIS A 173 -11.94 -8.44 -6.13
N HIS A 174 -11.71 -9.34 -7.07
CA HIS A 174 -10.83 -10.49 -6.87
C HIS A 174 -9.38 -10.07 -6.59
N ALA A 175 -8.87 -9.02 -7.24
CA ALA A 175 -7.53 -8.52 -7.03
C ALA A 175 -7.33 -7.96 -5.60
N TYR A 176 -8.24 -7.10 -5.09
CA TYR A 176 -8.06 -6.54 -3.76
C TYR A 176 -8.50 -7.50 -2.64
N HIS A 177 -9.60 -8.23 -2.81
CA HIS A 177 -10.08 -9.16 -1.80
C HIS A 177 -9.21 -10.43 -1.74
N GLY A 178 -9.04 -11.11 -2.88
CA GLY A 178 -8.26 -12.35 -2.96
C GLY A 178 -6.75 -12.15 -2.92
N GLY A 179 -6.26 -11.05 -3.51
CA GLY A 179 -4.83 -10.75 -3.61
C GLY A 179 -4.27 -9.99 -2.41
N LEU A 180 -5.02 -9.04 -1.86
CA LEU A 180 -4.58 -8.19 -0.73
C LEU A 180 -5.26 -8.53 0.60
N GLY A 181 -6.34 -9.31 0.58
CA GLY A 181 -7.15 -9.59 1.77
C GLY A 181 -7.99 -8.39 2.23
N LEU A 182 -8.13 -7.35 1.39
CA LEU A 182 -8.90 -6.17 1.73
C LEU A 182 -10.41 -6.45 1.75
N ASN A 183 -11.05 -6.12 2.85
CA ASN A 183 -12.51 -6.19 3.06
C ASN A 183 -13.04 -4.79 3.43
N PRO A 184 -13.30 -3.89 2.47
CA PRO A 184 -13.72 -2.54 2.78
C PRO A 184 -15.13 -2.52 3.39
N PRO A 185 -15.48 -1.49 4.19
CA PRO A 185 -16.83 -1.29 4.68
C PRO A 185 -17.83 -1.26 3.52
N GLY A 186 -18.93 -2.03 3.64
CA GLY A 186 -19.89 -2.20 2.54
C GLY A 186 -19.45 -3.20 1.46
N GLY A 187 -18.28 -3.79 1.56
CA GLY A 187 -17.80 -4.90 0.71
C GLY A 187 -17.29 -4.50 -0.68
N ASP A 188 -17.38 -3.22 -1.08
CA ASP A 188 -17.01 -2.78 -2.43
C ASP A 188 -16.18 -1.50 -2.42
N LEU A 189 -14.89 -1.64 -2.81
CA LEU A 189 -13.94 -0.53 -2.93
C LEU A 189 -14.37 0.48 -4.02
N LEU A 190 -14.92 0.01 -5.14
CA LEU A 190 -15.34 0.89 -6.23
C LEU A 190 -16.55 1.73 -5.84
N GLN A 191 -17.51 1.14 -5.12
CA GLN A 191 -18.67 1.86 -4.61
C GLN A 191 -18.26 2.88 -3.54
N TRP A 192 -17.40 2.48 -2.60
CA TRP A 192 -16.84 3.38 -1.59
C TRP A 192 -16.12 4.58 -2.23
N GLY A 193 -15.23 4.32 -3.18
CA GLY A 193 -14.44 5.36 -3.82
C GLY A 193 -15.29 6.38 -4.57
N LYS A 194 -16.36 5.94 -5.26
CA LYS A 194 -17.34 6.83 -5.92
C LYS A 194 -18.03 7.73 -4.91
N SER A 195 -18.44 7.21 -3.75
CA SER A 195 -19.12 8.00 -2.72
C SER A 195 -18.22 9.09 -2.14
N VAL A 196 -16.95 8.78 -1.94
CA VAL A 196 -15.95 9.71 -1.37
C VAL A 196 -15.45 10.73 -2.40
N ALA A 197 -15.32 10.34 -3.67
CA ALA A 197 -14.93 11.23 -4.76
C ALA A 197 -16.03 12.27 -5.08
N SER A 198 -17.30 11.92 -4.89
CA SER A 198 -18.46 12.81 -5.12
C SER A 198 -18.72 13.80 -3.98
N ALA A 199 -18.07 13.64 -2.83
CA ALA A 199 -18.25 14.49 -1.65
C ALA A 199 -17.28 15.71 -1.61
N ARG A 200 -16.73 16.11 -2.78
CA ARG A 200 -15.86 17.29 -2.95
C ARG A 200 -16.66 18.55 -3.17
#